data_8cf5677fad55e984d5b42bb676ad6f14
#
_entry.id   8cf5677fad55e984d5b42bb676ad6f14
#
_cell.length_a   1.000
_cell.length_b   1.000
_cell.length_c   1.000
_cell.angle_alpha   90.00
_cell.angle_beta   90.00
_cell.angle_gamma   90.00
#
_symmetry.space_group_name_H-M   'P 1'
#
loop_
_entity.id
_entity.type
_entity.pdbx_description
1 polymer ?
#
loop_
_entity_poly.entity_id
_entity_poly.type
_entity_poly.pdbx_seq_one_letter_code
_entity_poly.pdbx_strand_id
1 'polypeptide(L)'
;MSDSKQSAAEQIANMDKLTHRTLITSPENLQYSYYLSPDFNNRLNKDVPTLMFLHGYPDDAYMWAGAVPTFLSLPYPFIIIELLGFGDSSKPIDAILYNYRTQSNSLSQILDLEKVPNNIVPIGHDWGSATSQRFYLYNKHRCIGLSILSLAYQIPSSKPFDLDTANAETARRFGYPQWEYWNFFTRDDAANVMRKNIERFYEINHGNFPSPNPEEKGRDIWMREMFCTPRAMDDYVTQTGAWENRIVELKPYARDPDLFARFKKRMIRDGFEGPVQYYHSLKNNTMLEDEKAILEKKDGAKIEVPMLYIGQTGDWVCRTDLMDDAKKAGLVSDLEEKVVEAGHWVLYEKPFEIAQILREWLGRRFPAVK
;
A
#
# COMPACT_ATOMS: atom_id res chain seq x y z
N MET A 1 9.75 26.74 4.59
CA MET A 1 9.66 26.33 6.00
C MET A 1 10.45 25.05 6.10
N SER A 2 11.47 25.00 6.97
CA SER A 2 12.33 23.81 7.11
C SER A 2 11.48 22.62 7.52
N ASP A 3 11.68 21.49 6.86
CA ASP A 3 11.17 20.18 7.29
C ASP A 3 11.69 19.89 8.71
N SER A 4 10.97 20.35 9.73
CA SER A 4 11.18 19.85 11.08
C SER A 4 10.75 18.39 11.05
N LYS A 5 11.72 17.48 10.94
CA LYS A 5 11.47 16.05 10.96
C LYS A 5 10.82 15.71 12.29
N GLN A 6 9.52 15.44 12.28
CA GLN A 6 8.86 14.84 13.43
C GLN A 6 9.53 13.50 13.74
N SER A 7 9.83 13.23 15.01
CA SER A 7 10.27 11.91 15.48
C SER A 7 9.16 10.87 15.22
N ALA A 8 9.52 9.58 15.20
CA ALA A 8 8.52 8.53 15.08
C ALA A 8 7.49 8.58 16.21
N ALA A 9 7.89 8.91 17.42
CA ALA A 9 6.98 9.09 18.57
C ALA A 9 5.96 10.20 18.31
N GLU A 10 6.40 11.37 17.80
CA GLU A 10 5.49 12.48 17.45
C GLU A 10 4.53 12.11 16.33
N GLN A 11 5.01 11.36 15.32
CA GLN A 11 4.15 10.87 14.24
C GLN A 11 3.10 9.88 14.77
N ILE A 12 3.52 8.91 15.58
CA ILE A 12 2.63 7.93 16.21
C ILE A 12 1.54 8.64 17.01
N ALA A 13 1.91 9.66 17.82
CA ALA A 13 0.96 10.45 18.60
C ALA A 13 -0.08 11.23 17.76
N ASN A 14 0.15 11.42 16.46
CA ASN A 14 -0.86 12.04 15.59
C ASN A 14 -2.11 11.15 15.44
N MET A 15 -1.96 9.84 15.56
CA MET A 15 -3.10 8.90 15.48
C MET A 15 -4.03 9.02 16.70
N ASP A 16 -3.53 9.48 17.85
CA ASP A 16 -4.34 9.71 19.07
C ASP A 16 -5.37 10.82 18.90
N LYS A 17 -5.23 11.66 17.85
CA LYS A 17 -6.19 12.68 17.48
C LYS A 17 -7.42 12.13 16.73
N LEU A 18 -7.36 10.87 16.33
CA LEU A 18 -8.39 10.20 15.54
C LEU A 18 -9.27 9.32 16.45
N THR A 19 -10.51 9.11 16.03
CA THR A 19 -11.42 8.21 16.74
C THR A 19 -11.27 6.79 16.21
N HIS A 20 -10.77 5.88 17.02
CA HIS A 20 -10.65 4.45 16.69
C HIS A 20 -12.00 3.75 16.80
N ARG A 21 -12.33 2.92 15.80
CA ARG A 21 -13.53 2.09 15.75
C ARG A 21 -13.24 0.72 15.15
N THR A 22 -14.15 -0.22 15.37
CA THR A 22 -14.15 -1.54 14.75
C THR A 22 -15.52 -1.90 14.24
N LEU A 23 -15.58 -2.73 13.18
CA LEU A 23 -16.79 -3.33 12.65
C LEU A 23 -16.53 -4.79 12.30
N ILE A 24 -17.44 -5.67 12.68
CA ILE A 24 -17.46 -7.04 12.16
C ILE A 24 -18.36 -7.05 10.91
N THR A 25 -17.76 -7.39 9.78
CA THR A 25 -18.43 -7.40 8.47
C THR A 25 -18.99 -8.79 8.15
N SER A 26 -20.02 -8.83 7.32
CA SER A 26 -20.68 -10.07 6.90
C SER A 26 -20.57 -10.25 5.38
N PRO A 27 -20.69 -11.49 4.87
CA PRO A 27 -20.98 -12.74 5.60
C PRO A 27 -19.77 -13.40 6.27
N GLU A 28 -18.52 -12.96 5.98
CA GLU A 28 -17.28 -13.63 6.37
C GLU A 28 -16.94 -13.48 7.85
N ASN A 29 -17.68 -12.65 8.59
CA ASN A 29 -17.47 -12.39 10.02
C ASN A 29 -16.04 -11.87 10.32
N LEU A 30 -15.56 -10.92 9.49
CA LEU A 30 -14.25 -10.33 9.60
C LEU A 30 -14.32 -9.00 10.36
N GLN A 31 -13.53 -8.86 11.41
CA GLN A 31 -13.36 -7.57 12.08
C GLN A 31 -12.43 -6.69 11.25
N TYR A 32 -12.85 -5.46 11.02
CA TYR A 32 -12.00 -4.37 10.52
C TYR A 32 -11.87 -3.29 11.57
N SER A 33 -10.66 -2.77 11.70
CA SER A 33 -10.31 -1.63 12.53
C SER A 33 -10.10 -0.40 11.65
N TYR A 34 -10.50 0.78 12.12
CA TYR A 34 -10.34 2.02 11.37
C TYR A 34 -10.35 3.25 12.28
N TYR A 35 -9.82 4.34 11.74
CA TYR A 35 -9.65 5.61 12.44
C TYR A 35 -10.38 6.71 11.69
N LEU A 36 -11.23 7.46 12.39
CA LEU A 36 -12.01 8.57 11.83
C LEU A 36 -11.36 9.90 12.22
N SER A 37 -11.35 10.86 11.30
CA SER A 37 -10.99 12.25 11.61
C SER A 37 -11.94 12.85 12.67
N PRO A 38 -11.52 13.87 13.45
CA PRO A 38 -12.39 14.54 14.41
C PRO A 38 -13.67 15.06 13.75
N ASP A 39 -14.77 14.96 14.47
CA ASP A 39 -16.10 15.40 14.02
C ASP A 39 -16.55 14.76 12.68
N PHE A 40 -16.08 13.57 12.39
CA PHE A 40 -16.26 12.89 11.10
C PHE A 40 -17.69 12.99 10.59
N ASN A 41 -18.67 12.52 11.40
CA ASN A 41 -20.07 12.46 10.98
C ASN A 41 -20.69 13.85 10.75
N ASN A 42 -20.25 14.87 11.49
CA ASN A 42 -20.71 16.25 11.32
C ASN A 42 -20.13 16.93 10.07
N ARG A 43 -19.00 16.41 9.59
CA ARG A 43 -18.29 16.92 8.40
C ARG A 43 -18.70 16.21 7.11
N LEU A 44 -19.46 15.11 7.20
CA LEU A 44 -19.97 14.41 6.00
C LEU A 44 -20.91 15.33 5.23
N ASN A 45 -20.58 15.54 3.97
CA ASN A 45 -21.33 16.39 3.06
C ASN A 45 -21.20 15.82 1.64
N LYS A 46 -22.27 15.96 0.83
CA LYS A 46 -22.22 15.51 -0.58
C LYS A 46 -21.31 16.40 -1.46
N ASP A 47 -21.04 17.63 -1.03
CA ASP A 47 -20.31 18.64 -1.82
C ASP A 47 -18.79 18.58 -1.59
N VAL A 48 -18.32 17.80 -0.60
CA VAL A 48 -16.90 17.58 -0.35
C VAL A 48 -16.58 16.09 -0.27
N PRO A 49 -15.43 15.63 -0.81
CA PRO A 49 -15.09 14.22 -0.76
C PRO A 49 -14.84 13.71 0.65
N THR A 50 -15.16 12.46 0.87
CA THR A 50 -14.64 11.69 2.00
C THR A 50 -13.40 10.93 1.54
N LEU A 51 -12.27 11.12 2.22
CA LEU A 51 -11.01 10.46 1.89
C LEU A 51 -10.93 9.12 2.62
N MET A 52 -10.61 8.04 1.89
CA MET A 52 -10.41 6.71 2.45
C MET A 52 -8.96 6.27 2.23
N PHE A 53 -8.17 6.20 3.30
CA PHE A 53 -6.75 5.85 3.25
C PHE A 53 -6.54 4.37 3.55
N LEU A 54 -5.76 3.70 2.68
CA LEU A 54 -5.42 2.28 2.77
C LEU A 54 -3.90 2.12 2.72
N HIS A 55 -3.34 1.42 3.71
CA HIS A 55 -1.90 1.11 3.78
C HIS A 55 -1.55 -0.16 3.00
N GLY A 56 -0.27 -0.54 2.98
CA GLY A 56 0.21 -1.76 2.35
C GLY A 56 0.99 -2.68 3.30
N TYR A 57 1.75 -3.61 2.71
CA TYR A 57 2.55 -4.59 3.43
C TYR A 57 3.97 -4.04 3.72
N PRO A 58 4.56 -4.28 4.88
CA PRO A 58 4.03 -4.97 6.07
C PRO A 58 3.50 -3.98 7.13
N ASP A 59 2.90 -2.89 6.71
CA ASP A 59 2.52 -1.77 7.57
C ASP A 59 1.09 -1.91 8.15
N ASP A 60 0.61 -0.85 8.76
CA ASP A 60 -0.74 -0.67 9.28
C ASP A 60 -1.19 0.79 9.10
N ALA A 61 -2.34 1.18 9.67
CA ALA A 61 -2.87 2.53 9.57
C ALA A 61 -1.87 3.63 9.98
N TYR A 62 -0.93 3.33 10.87
CA TYR A 62 0.08 4.28 11.35
C TYR A 62 1.11 4.69 10.30
N MET A 63 1.18 4.00 9.17
CA MET A 63 1.96 4.47 8.02
C MET A 63 1.59 5.88 7.59
N TRP A 64 0.31 6.25 7.76
CA TRP A 64 -0.22 7.57 7.44
C TRP A 64 0.03 8.63 8.50
N ALA A 65 0.52 8.25 9.69
CA ALA A 65 0.62 9.11 10.87
C ALA A 65 1.39 10.41 10.65
N GLY A 66 2.48 10.38 9.87
CA GLY A 66 3.25 11.58 9.51
C GLY A 66 2.49 12.57 8.62
N ALA A 67 1.50 12.11 7.87
CA ALA A 67 0.67 12.93 6.98
C ALA A 67 -0.60 13.46 7.68
N VAL A 68 -1.03 12.86 8.77
CA VAL A 68 -2.26 13.21 9.51
C VAL A 68 -2.36 14.70 9.85
N PRO A 69 -1.32 15.41 10.32
CA PRO A 69 -1.42 16.85 10.62
C PRO A 69 -1.87 17.68 9.42
N THR A 70 -1.37 17.36 8.23
CA THR A 70 -1.81 18.03 6.99
C THR A 70 -3.27 17.69 6.69
N PHE A 71 -3.67 16.43 6.79
CA PHE A 71 -5.05 16.00 6.49
C PHE A 71 -6.06 16.62 7.46
N LEU A 72 -5.70 16.78 8.74
CA LEU A 72 -6.54 17.47 9.72
C LEU A 72 -6.78 18.95 9.38
N SER A 73 -5.89 19.59 8.63
CA SER A 73 -6.04 20.97 8.16
C SER A 73 -6.92 21.11 6.92
N LEU A 74 -7.31 20.00 6.28
CA LEU A 74 -8.15 20.01 5.09
C LEU A 74 -9.64 20.04 5.45
N PRO A 75 -10.49 20.54 4.56
CA PRO A 75 -11.94 20.57 4.79
C PRO A 75 -12.61 19.20 4.68
N TYR A 76 -11.87 18.15 4.28
CA TYR A 76 -12.39 16.84 3.97
C TYR A 76 -12.42 15.92 5.21
N PRO A 77 -13.56 15.27 5.50
CA PRO A 77 -13.56 14.15 6.46
C PRO A 77 -12.74 12.98 5.89
N PHE A 78 -12.06 12.26 6.77
CA PHE A 78 -11.28 11.11 6.31
C PHE A 78 -11.36 9.92 7.27
N ILE A 79 -11.19 8.75 6.69
CA ILE A 79 -11.10 7.46 7.37
C ILE A 79 -9.79 6.78 6.97
N ILE A 80 -9.02 6.27 7.94
CA ILE A 80 -7.84 5.43 7.72
C ILE A 80 -8.20 4.02 8.16
N ILE A 81 -8.10 3.05 7.25
CA ILE A 81 -8.52 1.68 7.51
C ILE A 81 -7.30 0.78 7.71
N GLU A 82 -7.34 -0.05 8.73
CA GLU A 82 -6.42 -1.17 8.88
C GLU A 82 -6.91 -2.32 8.01
N LEU A 83 -6.13 -2.65 6.98
CA LEU A 83 -6.44 -3.73 6.07
C LEU A 83 -6.44 -5.09 6.79
N LEU A 84 -7.13 -6.05 6.21
CA LEU A 84 -7.17 -7.42 6.70
C LEU A 84 -5.75 -7.98 6.85
N GLY A 85 -5.47 -8.66 7.94
CA GLY A 85 -4.13 -9.16 8.26
C GLY A 85 -3.31 -8.25 9.17
N PHE A 86 -3.73 -7.00 9.40
CA PHE A 86 -2.92 -6.00 10.11
C PHE A 86 -3.65 -5.37 11.29
N GLY A 87 -2.88 -4.76 12.17
CA GLY A 87 -3.35 -3.97 13.30
C GLY A 87 -4.38 -4.72 14.15
N ASP A 88 -5.52 -4.10 14.43
CA ASP A 88 -6.63 -4.72 15.16
C ASP A 88 -7.70 -5.34 14.24
N SER A 89 -7.45 -5.36 12.91
CA SER A 89 -8.27 -6.12 11.96
C SER A 89 -8.01 -7.62 12.08
N SER A 90 -8.98 -8.44 11.65
CA SER A 90 -8.86 -9.91 11.62
C SER A 90 -7.66 -10.35 10.79
N LYS A 91 -7.06 -11.49 11.16
CA LYS A 91 -5.87 -12.06 10.52
C LYS A 91 -6.11 -13.51 10.10
N PRO A 92 -7.13 -13.77 9.26
CA PRO A 92 -7.36 -15.13 8.78
C PRO A 92 -6.15 -15.62 7.97
N ILE A 93 -5.97 -16.95 7.97
CA ILE A 93 -4.91 -17.61 7.20
C ILE A 93 -5.43 -18.23 5.90
N ASP A 94 -6.69 -18.00 5.57
CA ASP A 94 -7.29 -18.43 4.32
C ASP A 94 -7.15 -17.33 3.27
N ALA A 95 -6.36 -17.59 2.23
CA ALA A 95 -6.05 -16.65 1.17
C ALA A 95 -7.29 -16.15 0.40
N ILE A 96 -8.38 -16.93 0.33
CA ILE A 96 -9.61 -16.53 -0.36
C ILE A 96 -10.24 -15.28 0.26
N LEU A 97 -10.06 -15.07 1.57
CA LEU A 97 -10.61 -13.92 2.28
C LEU A 97 -9.87 -12.60 1.95
N TYR A 98 -8.68 -12.70 1.36
CA TYR A 98 -7.88 -11.54 0.94
C TYR A 98 -8.14 -11.11 -0.50
N ASN A 99 -9.09 -11.75 -1.19
CA ASN A 99 -9.47 -11.28 -2.51
C ASN A 99 -10.10 -9.88 -2.45
N TYR A 100 -9.95 -9.11 -3.52
CA TYR A 100 -10.38 -7.71 -3.54
C TYR A 100 -11.90 -7.54 -3.45
N ARG A 101 -12.69 -8.53 -3.89
CA ARG A 101 -14.15 -8.47 -3.80
C ARG A 101 -14.59 -8.54 -2.34
N THR A 102 -14.07 -9.51 -1.58
CA THR A 102 -14.36 -9.65 -0.14
C THR A 102 -13.95 -8.39 0.61
N GLN A 103 -12.73 -7.90 0.40
CA GLN A 103 -12.27 -6.68 1.03
C GLN A 103 -13.13 -5.47 0.64
N SER A 104 -13.46 -5.32 -0.64
CA SER A 104 -14.30 -4.22 -1.14
C SER A 104 -15.70 -4.22 -0.52
N ASN A 105 -16.30 -5.40 -0.34
CA ASN A 105 -17.60 -5.56 0.35
C ASN A 105 -17.50 -5.13 1.82
N SER A 106 -16.43 -5.52 2.51
CA SER A 106 -16.17 -5.12 3.90
C SER A 106 -15.97 -3.61 4.03
N LEU A 107 -15.16 -3.00 3.14
CA LEU A 107 -14.97 -1.55 3.10
C LEU A 107 -16.30 -0.81 2.85
N SER A 108 -17.14 -1.33 1.95
CA SER A 108 -18.47 -0.76 1.71
C SER A 108 -19.34 -0.78 2.94
N GLN A 109 -19.34 -1.88 3.73
CA GLN A 109 -20.11 -1.96 4.97
C GLN A 109 -19.62 -0.96 6.03
N ILE A 110 -18.32 -0.71 6.13
CA ILE A 110 -17.77 0.34 7.01
C ILE A 110 -18.31 1.72 6.59
N LEU A 111 -18.24 2.02 5.31
CA LEU A 111 -18.72 3.30 4.77
C LEU A 111 -20.24 3.47 4.94
N ASP A 112 -21.01 2.39 4.83
CA ASP A 112 -22.46 2.40 5.06
C ASP A 112 -22.80 2.60 6.54
N LEU A 113 -22.07 1.94 7.47
CA LEU A 113 -22.22 2.15 8.90
C LEU A 113 -21.97 3.61 9.28
N GLU A 114 -20.92 4.20 8.74
CA GLU A 114 -20.54 5.60 8.98
C GLU A 114 -21.35 6.59 8.14
N LYS A 115 -22.33 6.12 7.34
CA LYS A 115 -23.22 6.93 6.50
C LYS A 115 -22.46 7.83 5.50
N VAL A 116 -21.34 7.35 4.98
CA VAL A 116 -20.52 8.08 4.03
C VAL A 116 -21.28 8.24 2.71
N PRO A 117 -21.44 9.47 2.16
CA PRO A 117 -22.06 9.71 0.86
C PRO A 117 -21.28 9.05 -0.30
N ASN A 118 -21.92 9.00 -1.49
CA ASN A 118 -21.27 8.51 -2.71
C ASN A 118 -20.34 9.57 -3.34
N ASN A 119 -19.34 10.02 -2.58
CA ASN A 119 -18.33 11.01 -2.98
C ASN A 119 -16.96 10.65 -2.42
N ILE A 120 -16.61 9.36 -2.49
CA ILE A 120 -15.40 8.83 -1.88
C ILE A 120 -14.21 9.03 -2.81
N VAL A 121 -13.05 9.35 -2.24
CA VAL A 121 -11.74 9.30 -2.88
C VAL A 121 -10.90 8.24 -2.14
N PRO A 122 -10.79 7.00 -2.66
CA PRO A 122 -9.85 6.03 -2.16
C PRO A 122 -8.41 6.49 -2.42
N ILE A 123 -7.55 6.33 -1.42
CA ILE A 123 -6.13 6.71 -1.46
C ILE A 123 -5.33 5.55 -0.87
N GLY A 124 -4.55 4.87 -1.69
CA GLY A 124 -3.84 3.67 -1.26
C GLY A 124 -2.34 3.73 -1.49
N HIS A 125 -1.61 2.94 -0.71
CA HIS A 125 -0.19 2.68 -0.89
C HIS A 125 0.05 1.17 -0.98
N ASP A 126 0.88 0.69 -1.92
CA ASP A 126 1.22 -0.73 -2.11
C ASP A 126 -0.03 -1.63 -2.26
N TRP A 127 -0.25 -2.63 -1.41
CA TRP A 127 -1.49 -3.43 -1.40
C TRP A 127 -2.75 -2.59 -1.16
N GLY A 128 -2.61 -1.48 -0.43
CA GLY A 128 -3.68 -0.49 -0.31
C GLY A 128 -4.01 0.19 -1.64
N SER A 129 -3.01 0.43 -2.51
CA SER A 129 -3.24 0.90 -3.90
C SER A 129 -3.99 -0.15 -4.72
N ALA A 130 -3.59 -1.42 -4.63
CA ALA A 130 -4.30 -2.50 -5.31
C ALA A 130 -5.76 -2.60 -4.85
N THR A 131 -5.98 -2.56 -3.52
CA THR A 131 -7.33 -2.58 -2.93
C THR A 131 -8.14 -1.35 -3.33
N SER A 132 -7.55 -0.14 -3.35
CA SER A 132 -8.22 1.10 -3.78
C SER A 132 -8.68 1.05 -5.23
N GLN A 133 -7.84 0.55 -6.14
CA GLN A 133 -8.17 0.37 -7.55
C GLN A 133 -9.37 -0.57 -7.72
N ARG A 134 -9.34 -1.71 -7.03
CA ARG A 134 -10.41 -2.70 -7.12
C ARG A 134 -11.67 -2.24 -6.41
N PHE A 135 -11.55 -1.54 -5.27
CA PHE A 135 -12.69 -0.88 -4.64
C PHE A 135 -13.39 0.07 -5.62
N TYR A 136 -12.63 0.90 -6.32
CA TYR A 136 -13.17 1.77 -7.37
C TYR A 136 -13.90 0.97 -8.46
N LEU A 137 -13.28 -0.05 -9.04
CA LEU A 137 -13.87 -0.81 -10.15
C LEU A 137 -15.16 -1.54 -9.75
N TYR A 138 -15.27 -1.97 -8.50
CA TYR A 138 -16.48 -2.60 -7.97
C TYR A 138 -17.55 -1.60 -7.55
N ASN A 139 -17.15 -0.37 -7.18
CA ASN A 139 -18.03 0.64 -6.60
C ASN A 139 -17.89 2.01 -7.31
N LYS A 140 -17.84 2.02 -8.64
CA LYS A 140 -17.68 3.25 -9.44
C LYS A 140 -18.66 4.35 -9.03
N HIS A 141 -19.91 3.98 -8.73
CA HIS A 141 -20.97 4.90 -8.33
C HIS A 141 -20.72 5.60 -6.98
N ARG A 142 -19.82 5.07 -6.15
CA ARG A 142 -19.46 5.65 -4.85
C ARG A 142 -18.27 6.60 -4.92
N CYS A 143 -17.45 6.50 -5.96
CA CYS A 143 -16.16 7.17 -6.03
C CYS A 143 -16.20 8.34 -7.00
N ILE A 144 -15.61 9.48 -6.59
CA ILE A 144 -15.47 10.68 -7.43
C ILE A 144 -14.02 10.98 -7.79
N GLY A 145 -13.07 10.22 -7.25
CA GLY A 145 -11.64 10.30 -7.53
C GLY A 145 -10.92 9.04 -7.06
N LEU A 146 -9.66 8.91 -7.43
CA LEU A 146 -8.78 7.81 -7.01
C LEU A 146 -7.34 8.32 -6.88
N SER A 147 -6.66 8.00 -5.79
CA SER A 147 -5.21 8.20 -5.71
C SER A 147 -4.50 6.92 -5.32
N ILE A 148 -3.41 6.63 -6.01
CA ILE A 148 -2.58 5.45 -5.75
C ILE A 148 -1.11 5.85 -5.62
N LEU A 149 -0.43 5.25 -4.66
CA LEU A 149 0.97 5.48 -4.36
C LEU A 149 1.77 4.19 -4.57
N SER A 150 2.96 4.31 -5.10
CA SER A 150 3.87 3.23 -5.47
C SER A 150 3.33 2.35 -6.59
N LEU A 151 2.36 1.49 -6.29
CA LEU A 151 1.81 0.54 -7.24
C LEU A 151 1.00 1.25 -8.34
N ALA A 152 1.43 1.08 -9.58
CA ALA A 152 0.72 1.55 -10.77
C ALA A 152 -0.65 0.86 -10.94
N TYR A 153 -1.50 1.40 -11.82
CA TYR A 153 -2.78 0.78 -12.11
C TYR A 153 -2.60 -0.61 -12.71
N GLN A 154 -3.09 -1.60 -11.99
CA GLN A 154 -3.08 -3.00 -12.41
C GLN A 154 -4.30 -3.30 -13.27
N ILE A 155 -4.07 -3.50 -14.57
CA ILE A 155 -5.13 -3.83 -15.51
C ILE A 155 -5.74 -5.19 -15.14
N PRO A 156 -7.07 -5.31 -14.96
CA PRO A 156 -7.71 -6.60 -14.72
C PRO A 156 -7.37 -7.61 -15.80
N SER A 157 -7.18 -8.88 -15.41
CA SER A 157 -6.79 -9.96 -16.32
C SER A 157 -7.81 -11.08 -16.35
N SER A 158 -8.12 -11.58 -17.55
CA SER A 158 -8.90 -12.80 -17.74
C SER A 158 -8.05 -14.08 -17.68
N LYS A 159 -6.72 -13.92 -17.57
CA LYS A 159 -5.76 -15.03 -17.50
C LYS A 159 -5.30 -15.24 -16.07
N PRO A 160 -5.08 -16.49 -15.66
CA PRO A 160 -4.44 -16.77 -14.38
C PRO A 160 -3.09 -16.06 -14.27
N PHE A 161 -2.81 -15.56 -13.08
CA PHE A 161 -1.47 -15.09 -12.72
C PHE A 161 -0.57 -16.31 -12.51
N ASP A 162 0.60 -16.27 -13.13
CA ASP A 162 1.67 -17.24 -12.95
C ASP A 162 2.96 -16.51 -12.61
N LEU A 163 3.50 -16.77 -11.43
CA LEU A 163 4.64 -16.04 -10.88
C LEU A 163 5.93 -16.22 -11.69
N ASP A 164 6.18 -17.44 -12.17
CA ASP A 164 7.40 -17.75 -12.93
C ASP A 164 7.36 -17.03 -14.29
N THR A 165 6.22 -17.07 -14.98
CA THR A 165 5.99 -16.35 -16.23
C THR A 165 6.15 -14.83 -16.03
N ALA A 166 5.55 -14.30 -14.97
CA ALA A 166 5.63 -12.87 -14.65
C ALA A 166 7.06 -12.42 -14.33
N ASN A 167 7.81 -13.21 -13.56
CA ASN A 167 9.22 -12.95 -13.27
C ASN A 167 10.09 -13.05 -14.53
N ALA A 168 9.85 -14.04 -15.41
CA ALA A 168 10.57 -14.15 -16.67
C ALA A 168 10.30 -12.95 -17.60
N GLU A 169 9.05 -12.47 -17.66
CA GLU A 169 8.69 -11.30 -18.46
C GLU A 169 9.34 -10.03 -17.94
N THR A 170 9.30 -9.80 -16.62
CA THR A 170 9.92 -8.61 -16.02
C THR A 170 11.43 -8.64 -16.08
N ALA A 171 12.06 -9.83 -15.96
CA ALA A 171 13.49 -9.98 -16.19
C ALA A 171 13.90 -9.62 -17.63
N ARG A 172 13.08 -9.98 -18.63
CA ARG A 172 13.30 -9.58 -20.03
C ARG A 172 13.08 -8.07 -20.24
N ARG A 173 12.08 -7.47 -19.57
CA ARG A 173 11.69 -6.06 -19.74
C ARG A 173 12.63 -5.11 -18.98
N PHE A 174 13.02 -5.48 -17.76
CA PHE A 174 13.72 -4.59 -16.81
C PHE A 174 15.13 -5.06 -16.44
N GLY A 175 15.53 -6.25 -16.85
CA GLY A 175 16.83 -6.84 -16.50
C GLY A 175 16.85 -7.58 -15.16
N TYR A 176 15.72 -7.72 -14.48
CA TYR A 176 15.58 -8.45 -13.22
C TYR A 176 14.14 -8.95 -13.01
N PRO A 177 13.93 -10.09 -12.30
CA PRO A 177 12.62 -10.61 -11.94
C PRO A 177 11.99 -9.74 -10.84
N GLN A 178 10.97 -8.99 -11.17
CA GLN A 178 10.41 -7.94 -10.31
C GLN A 178 9.77 -8.49 -9.03
N TRP A 179 9.20 -9.70 -9.08
CA TRP A 179 8.45 -10.30 -7.98
C TRP A 179 9.11 -11.56 -7.42
N GLU A 180 10.45 -11.62 -7.44
CA GLU A 180 11.20 -12.78 -6.97
C GLU A 180 10.95 -13.06 -5.47
N TYR A 181 10.82 -12.01 -4.66
CA TYR A 181 10.53 -12.12 -3.23
C TYR A 181 9.23 -12.87 -2.89
N TRP A 182 8.28 -13.00 -3.85
CA TRP A 182 7.07 -13.79 -3.63
C TRP A 182 7.37 -15.28 -3.45
N ASN A 183 8.46 -15.77 -4.03
CA ASN A 183 8.93 -17.16 -3.80
C ASN A 183 9.23 -17.41 -2.33
N PHE A 184 9.77 -16.40 -1.61
CA PHE A 184 9.97 -16.48 -0.17
C PHE A 184 8.66 -16.29 0.60
N PHE A 185 7.88 -15.24 0.32
CA PHE A 185 6.67 -14.90 1.08
C PHE A 185 5.56 -15.97 0.97
N THR A 186 5.56 -16.75 -0.10
CA THR A 186 4.55 -17.81 -0.31
C THR A 186 5.05 -19.21 0.07
N ARG A 187 6.14 -19.31 0.82
CA ARG A 187 6.55 -20.56 1.46
C ARG A 187 5.75 -20.81 2.74
N ASP A 188 5.51 -22.07 3.07
CA ASP A 188 4.77 -22.46 4.27
C ASP A 188 5.45 -22.01 5.57
N ASP A 189 6.77 -21.90 5.56
CA ASP A 189 7.57 -21.51 6.73
C ASP A 189 7.92 -20.00 6.80
N ALA A 190 7.60 -19.23 5.77
CA ALA A 190 8.00 -17.82 5.63
C ALA A 190 7.66 -16.97 6.87
N ALA A 191 6.42 -17.07 7.34
CA ALA A 191 5.96 -16.33 8.52
C ALA A 191 6.80 -16.64 9.77
N ASN A 192 7.14 -17.92 9.98
CA ASN A 192 7.96 -18.35 11.09
C ASN A 192 9.42 -17.87 10.95
N VAL A 193 9.97 -17.93 9.74
CA VAL A 193 11.33 -17.45 9.44
C VAL A 193 11.42 -15.94 9.69
N MET A 194 10.48 -15.14 9.21
CA MET A 194 10.43 -13.70 9.44
C MET A 194 10.28 -13.35 10.93
N ARG A 195 9.41 -14.07 11.66
CA ARG A 195 9.21 -13.86 13.10
C ARG A 195 10.46 -14.13 13.92
N LYS A 196 11.19 -15.20 13.59
CA LYS A 196 12.45 -15.56 14.28
C LYS A 196 13.58 -14.57 14.00
N ASN A 197 13.54 -13.90 12.86
CA ASN A 197 14.59 -13.02 12.38
C ASN A 197 14.04 -11.59 12.12
N ILE A 198 13.20 -11.09 13.04
CA ILE A 198 12.42 -9.87 12.83
C ILE A 198 13.28 -8.62 12.60
N GLU A 199 14.47 -8.56 13.21
CA GLU A 199 15.44 -7.47 13.01
C GLU A 199 15.96 -7.47 11.58
N ARG A 200 16.37 -8.65 11.09
CA ARG A 200 16.81 -8.82 9.68
C ARG A 200 15.67 -8.52 8.71
N PHE A 201 14.46 -8.92 9.05
CA PHE A 201 13.31 -8.60 8.20
C PHE A 201 12.99 -7.10 8.17
N TYR A 202 13.19 -6.39 9.28
CA TYR A 202 13.10 -4.93 9.30
C TYR A 202 14.18 -4.29 8.42
N GLU A 203 15.41 -4.78 8.47
CA GLU A 203 16.53 -4.34 7.61
C GLU A 203 16.23 -4.59 6.13
N ILE A 204 15.59 -5.71 5.77
CA ILE A 204 15.16 -6.00 4.38
C ILE A 204 14.26 -4.89 3.85
N ASN A 205 13.30 -4.43 4.65
CA ASN A 205 12.36 -3.39 4.21
C ASN A 205 12.97 -2.00 4.22
N HIS A 206 13.89 -1.71 5.14
CA HIS A 206 14.32 -0.34 5.42
C HIS A 206 15.83 -0.10 5.27
N GLY A 207 16.54 -1.04 4.69
CA GLY A 207 17.97 -0.90 4.43
C GLY A 207 18.27 0.14 3.35
N ASN A 208 19.52 0.60 3.33
CA ASN A 208 20.08 1.51 2.36
C ASN A 208 21.40 0.93 1.83
N PHE A 209 21.45 0.66 0.54
CA PHE A 209 22.64 0.09 -0.11
C PHE A 209 22.92 0.83 -1.41
N PRO A 210 23.88 1.80 -1.40
CA PRO A 210 24.24 2.54 -2.58
C PRO A 210 24.79 1.61 -3.67
N SER A 211 24.37 1.84 -4.92
CA SER A 211 24.86 1.07 -6.05
C SER A 211 26.38 1.21 -6.18
N PRO A 212 27.11 0.08 -6.33
CA PRO A 212 28.52 0.09 -6.66
C PRO A 212 28.77 0.46 -8.14
N ASN A 213 27.73 0.45 -8.98
CA ASN A 213 27.83 0.79 -10.40
C ASN A 213 28.01 2.31 -10.57
N PRO A 214 29.09 2.78 -11.23
CA PRO A 214 29.31 4.22 -11.47
C PRO A 214 28.17 4.90 -12.24
N GLU A 215 27.45 4.19 -13.11
CA GLU A 215 26.32 4.70 -13.88
C GLU A 215 25.07 4.93 -13.01
N GLU A 216 24.99 4.23 -11.87
CA GLU A 216 23.93 4.35 -10.87
C GLU A 216 24.42 5.04 -9.59
N LYS A 217 25.49 5.83 -9.68
CA LYS A 217 26.17 6.43 -8.52
C LYS A 217 25.19 7.14 -7.57
N GLY A 218 25.19 6.69 -6.32
CA GLY A 218 24.37 7.25 -5.24
C GLY A 218 22.93 6.71 -5.22
N ARG A 219 22.53 5.89 -6.19
CA ARG A 219 21.19 5.28 -6.21
C ARG A 219 21.11 4.14 -5.19
N ASP A 220 20.10 4.17 -4.34
CA ASP A 220 19.81 3.06 -3.44
C ASP A 220 19.24 1.87 -4.24
N ILE A 221 19.92 0.72 -4.14
CA ILE A 221 19.52 -0.51 -4.83
C ILE A 221 19.11 -1.61 -3.85
N TRP A 222 18.99 -1.32 -2.56
CA TRP A 222 18.70 -2.35 -1.55
C TRP A 222 17.44 -3.13 -1.86
N MET A 223 16.38 -2.45 -2.27
CA MET A 223 15.14 -3.12 -2.63
C MET A 223 15.32 -4.05 -3.83
N ARG A 224 16.07 -3.64 -4.87
CA ARG A 224 16.37 -4.52 -6.01
C ARG A 224 17.12 -5.77 -5.56
N GLU A 225 18.15 -5.59 -4.72
CA GLU A 225 18.95 -6.71 -4.21
C GLU A 225 18.12 -7.69 -3.38
N MET A 226 17.22 -7.20 -2.52
CA MET A 226 16.44 -8.06 -1.62
C MET A 226 15.18 -8.64 -2.26
N PHE A 227 14.48 -7.85 -3.07
CA PHE A 227 13.16 -8.23 -3.58
C PHE A 227 13.19 -8.82 -4.98
N CYS A 228 14.23 -8.48 -5.77
CA CYS A 228 14.31 -8.83 -7.18
C CYS A 228 15.47 -9.79 -7.52
N THR A 229 16.24 -10.23 -6.54
CA THR A 229 17.36 -11.16 -6.76
C THR A 229 16.99 -12.54 -6.20
N PRO A 230 17.13 -13.62 -7.01
CA PRO A 230 16.79 -14.96 -6.57
C PRO A 230 17.41 -15.33 -5.23
N ARG A 231 16.58 -15.78 -4.28
CA ARG A 231 16.95 -16.20 -2.93
C ARG A 231 17.54 -15.11 -2.01
N ALA A 232 17.81 -13.91 -2.49
CA ALA A 232 18.52 -12.91 -1.69
C ALA A 232 17.80 -12.58 -0.37
N MET A 233 16.49 -12.44 -0.39
CA MET A 233 15.68 -12.18 0.82
C MET A 233 15.77 -13.35 1.81
N ASP A 234 15.64 -14.58 1.34
CA ASP A 234 15.75 -15.78 2.16
C ASP A 234 17.17 -15.91 2.77
N ASP A 235 18.20 -15.80 1.94
CA ASP A 235 19.59 -15.88 2.38
C ASP A 235 19.95 -14.76 3.36
N TYR A 236 19.43 -13.54 3.17
CA TYR A 236 19.65 -12.42 4.09
C TYR A 236 18.96 -12.64 5.44
N VAL A 237 17.68 -13.02 5.43
CA VAL A 237 16.91 -13.20 6.66
C VAL A 237 17.42 -14.36 7.49
N THR A 238 17.93 -15.43 6.84
CA THR A 238 18.48 -16.62 7.49
C THR A 238 19.98 -16.54 7.74
N GLN A 239 20.65 -15.47 7.31
CA GLN A 239 22.11 -15.28 7.39
C GLN A 239 22.90 -16.42 6.72
N THR A 240 22.54 -16.71 5.48
CA THR A 240 23.19 -17.74 4.66
C THR A 240 23.66 -17.19 3.31
N GLY A 241 24.41 -18.00 2.58
CA GLY A 241 24.81 -17.70 1.21
C GLY A 241 25.65 -16.42 1.09
N ALA A 242 25.43 -15.65 0.05
CA ALA A 242 26.17 -14.42 -0.23
C ALA A 242 25.89 -13.29 0.79
N TRP A 243 24.85 -13.43 1.59
CA TRP A 243 24.39 -12.44 2.56
C TRP A 243 24.74 -12.81 4.01
N GLU A 244 25.46 -13.90 4.22
CA GLU A 244 25.98 -14.28 5.54
C GLU A 244 26.83 -13.16 6.11
N ASN A 245 26.59 -12.80 7.37
CA ASN A 245 27.29 -11.73 8.09
C ASN A 245 27.23 -10.34 7.45
N ARG A 246 26.40 -10.12 6.42
CA ARG A 246 26.24 -8.81 5.81
C ARG A 246 25.49 -7.87 6.76
N ILE A 247 26.05 -6.70 6.99
CA ILE A 247 25.42 -5.60 7.71
C ILE A 247 24.99 -4.56 6.67
N VAL A 248 23.76 -4.08 6.77
CA VAL A 248 23.24 -2.99 5.95
C VAL A 248 22.98 -1.76 6.85
N GLU A 249 23.25 -0.58 6.33
CA GLU A 249 22.79 0.65 6.99
C GLU A 249 21.28 0.81 6.78
N LEU A 250 20.59 1.28 7.81
CA LEU A 250 19.18 1.65 7.69
C LEU A 250 19.05 3.05 7.06
N LYS A 251 17.96 3.26 6.34
CA LYS A 251 17.55 4.59 5.91
C LYS A 251 17.36 5.52 7.11
N PRO A 252 17.56 6.84 6.96
CA PRO A 252 17.53 7.78 8.08
C PRO A 252 16.28 7.70 8.96
N TYR A 253 15.10 7.55 8.38
CA TYR A 253 13.84 7.42 9.14
C TYR A 253 13.78 6.12 9.94
N ALA A 254 14.33 5.03 9.40
CA ALA A 254 14.28 3.70 10.00
C ALA A 254 15.28 3.51 11.16
N ARG A 255 16.20 4.47 11.34
CA ARG A 255 17.13 4.49 12.50
C ARG A 255 16.44 4.97 13.79
N ASP A 256 15.22 5.49 13.68
CA ASP A 256 14.45 5.91 14.85
C ASP A 256 14.03 4.66 15.64
N PRO A 257 14.45 4.55 16.94
CA PRO A 257 14.21 3.36 17.74
C PRO A 257 12.73 3.12 18.03
N ASP A 258 11.91 4.17 18.07
CA ASP A 258 10.48 4.05 18.34
C ASP A 258 9.75 3.42 17.15
N LEU A 259 10.17 3.70 15.92
CA LEU A 259 9.63 3.06 14.72
C LEU A 259 9.92 1.55 14.74
N PHE A 260 11.17 1.17 14.99
CA PHE A 260 11.53 -0.24 15.07
C PHE A 260 10.83 -0.95 16.25
N ALA A 261 10.79 -0.33 17.41
CA ALA A 261 10.13 -0.91 18.60
C ALA A 261 8.64 -1.16 18.34
N ARG A 262 7.97 -0.21 17.68
CA ARG A 262 6.57 -0.35 17.27
C ARG A 262 6.38 -1.48 16.26
N PHE A 263 7.21 -1.52 15.21
CA PHE A 263 7.19 -2.60 14.21
C PHE A 263 7.36 -3.97 14.89
N LYS A 264 8.41 -4.13 15.70
CA LYS A 264 8.72 -5.39 16.40
C LYS A 264 7.58 -5.82 17.33
N LYS A 265 7.05 -4.90 18.14
CA LYS A 265 5.92 -5.17 19.04
C LYS A 265 4.70 -5.66 18.28
N ARG A 266 4.35 -4.99 17.19
CA ARG A 266 3.20 -5.32 16.34
C ARG A 266 3.38 -6.70 15.69
N MET A 267 4.51 -6.95 15.03
CA MET A 267 4.73 -8.19 14.30
C MET A 267 4.93 -9.41 15.21
N ILE A 268 5.40 -9.22 16.44
CA ILE A 268 5.41 -10.30 17.45
C ILE A 268 3.98 -10.62 17.90
N ARG A 269 3.13 -9.61 18.10
CA ARG A 269 1.73 -9.79 18.51
C ARG A 269 0.90 -10.45 17.41
N ASP A 270 1.02 -9.95 16.21
CA ASP A 270 0.11 -10.21 15.09
C ASP A 270 0.58 -11.34 14.18
N GLY A 271 1.89 -11.56 14.08
CA GLY A 271 2.51 -12.51 13.18
C GLY A 271 2.55 -12.02 11.72
N PHE A 272 3.05 -12.89 10.85
CA PHE A 272 3.14 -12.67 9.42
C PHE A 272 2.19 -13.55 8.63
N GLU A 273 1.53 -14.53 9.28
CA GLU A 273 0.68 -15.52 8.66
C GLU A 273 -0.51 -14.89 7.92
N GLY A 274 -1.15 -13.89 8.54
CA GLY A 274 -2.21 -13.12 7.91
C GLY A 274 -1.69 -12.21 6.79
N PRO A 275 -0.72 -11.33 7.05
CA PRO A 275 -0.16 -10.42 6.05
C PRO A 275 0.31 -11.07 4.75
N VAL A 276 0.95 -12.24 4.78
CA VAL A 276 1.40 -12.92 3.56
C VAL A 276 0.25 -13.46 2.70
N GLN A 277 -0.97 -13.53 3.21
CA GLN A 277 -2.10 -14.04 2.45
C GLN A 277 -2.48 -13.15 1.25
N TYR A 278 -2.08 -11.89 1.20
CA TYR A 278 -2.20 -11.06 0.00
C TYR A 278 -1.46 -11.69 -1.19
N TYR A 279 -0.24 -12.16 -0.95
CA TYR A 279 0.59 -12.82 -1.97
C TYR A 279 0.03 -14.19 -2.36
N HIS A 280 -0.41 -14.99 -1.39
CA HIS A 280 -1.08 -16.27 -1.64
C HIS A 280 -2.38 -16.08 -2.41
N SER A 281 -3.19 -15.07 -2.08
CA SER A 281 -4.46 -14.79 -2.74
C SER A 281 -4.26 -14.55 -4.24
N LEU A 282 -3.31 -13.70 -4.61
CA LEU A 282 -3.01 -13.43 -6.02
C LEU A 282 -2.36 -14.63 -6.71
N LYS A 283 -1.37 -15.28 -6.09
CA LYS A 283 -0.69 -16.45 -6.63
C LYS A 283 -1.64 -17.64 -6.86
N ASN A 284 -2.61 -17.82 -5.96
CA ASN A 284 -3.65 -18.86 -6.06
C ASN A 284 -4.83 -18.47 -6.94
N ASN A 285 -4.77 -17.28 -7.57
CA ASN A 285 -5.80 -16.80 -8.50
C ASN A 285 -7.21 -16.70 -7.88
N THR A 286 -7.31 -16.39 -6.59
CA THR A 286 -8.62 -16.27 -5.91
C THR A 286 -9.48 -15.14 -6.46
N MET A 287 -8.89 -14.23 -7.23
CA MET A 287 -9.54 -13.05 -7.81
C MET A 287 -9.96 -13.24 -9.28
N LEU A 288 -9.57 -14.35 -9.93
CA LEU A 288 -9.65 -14.49 -11.38
C LEU A 288 -11.08 -14.33 -11.94
N GLU A 289 -12.07 -14.92 -11.29
CA GLU A 289 -13.46 -14.82 -11.75
C GLU A 289 -14.03 -13.41 -11.58
N ASP A 290 -13.64 -12.71 -10.50
CA ASP A 290 -14.00 -11.31 -10.30
C ASP A 290 -13.32 -10.39 -11.32
N GLU A 291 -12.07 -10.67 -11.70
CA GLU A 291 -11.34 -9.95 -12.74
C GLU A 291 -12.02 -10.12 -14.12
N LYS A 292 -12.43 -11.35 -14.47
CA LYS A 292 -13.21 -11.63 -15.67
C LYS A 292 -14.52 -10.85 -15.68
N ALA A 293 -15.26 -10.87 -14.56
CA ALA A 293 -16.52 -10.15 -14.42
C ALA A 293 -16.38 -8.62 -14.55
N ILE A 294 -15.20 -8.05 -14.21
CA ILE A 294 -14.90 -6.64 -14.51
C ILE A 294 -14.80 -6.45 -16.03
N LEU A 295 -14.04 -7.32 -16.71
CA LEU A 295 -13.76 -7.18 -18.15
C LEU A 295 -14.98 -7.44 -19.02
N GLU A 296 -15.98 -8.20 -18.58
CA GLU A 296 -17.25 -8.42 -19.29
C GLU A 296 -18.12 -7.16 -19.35
N LYS A 297 -17.92 -6.20 -18.44
CA LYS A 297 -18.66 -4.94 -18.44
C LYS A 297 -18.07 -3.96 -19.43
N LYS A 298 -18.91 -3.25 -20.17
CA LYS A 298 -18.47 -2.13 -21.00
C LYS A 298 -17.72 -1.13 -20.10
N ASP A 299 -16.50 -0.77 -20.51
CA ASP A 299 -15.61 0.14 -19.78
C ASP A 299 -15.32 -0.30 -18.32
N GLY A 300 -15.51 -1.60 -18.01
CA GLY A 300 -15.39 -2.15 -16.66
C GLY A 300 -14.02 -1.88 -16.02
N ALA A 301 -12.96 -1.95 -16.80
CA ALA A 301 -11.59 -1.69 -16.36
C ALA A 301 -11.17 -0.20 -16.41
N LYS A 302 -12.00 0.71 -16.92
CA LYS A 302 -11.64 2.14 -17.01
C LYS A 302 -11.77 2.86 -15.66
N ILE A 303 -10.82 3.72 -15.41
CA ILE A 303 -10.91 4.77 -14.39
C ILE A 303 -11.48 6.01 -15.07
N GLU A 304 -12.71 6.37 -14.71
CA GLU A 304 -13.50 7.44 -15.34
C GLU A 304 -13.57 8.72 -14.49
N VAL A 305 -12.90 8.71 -13.35
CA VAL A 305 -12.79 9.84 -12.41
C VAL A 305 -11.38 10.41 -12.42
N PRO A 306 -11.15 11.64 -11.92
CA PRO A 306 -9.82 12.16 -11.71
C PRO A 306 -8.95 11.18 -10.93
N MET A 307 -7.77 10.88 -11.46
CA MET A 307 -6.82 9.94 -10.85
C MET A 307 -5.48 10.62 -10.61
N LEU A 308 -4.92 10.42 -9.42
CA LEU A 308 -3.54 10.80 -9.10
C LEU A 308 -2.70 9.54 -8.88
N TYR A 309 -1.60 9.43 -9.60
CA TYR A 309 -0.55 8.47 -9.35
C TYR A 309 0.69 9.15 -8.78
N ILE A 310 1.22 8.63 -7.66
CA ILE A 310 2.45 9.11 -7.04
C ILE A 310 3.46 7.96 -7.04
N GLY A 311 4.39 8.00 -7.98
CA GLY A 311 5.47 7.02 -8.09
C GLY A 311 6.75 7.45 -7.38
N GLN A 312 7.66 6.51 -7.10
CA GLN A 312 8.94 6.75 -6.44
C GLN A 312 10.10 6.29 -7.32
N THR A 313 11.17 7.11 -7.38
CA THR A 313 12.34 6.81 -8.22
C THR A 313 13.17 5.63 -7.71
N GLY A 314 13.14 5.38 -6.40
CA GLY A 314 13.86 4.30 -5.72
C GLY A 314 13.05 3.04 -5.47
N ASP A 315 11.82 2.95 -5.98
CA ASP A 315 11.01 1.73 -5.92
C ASP A 315 11.32 0.82 -7.11
N TRP A 316 12.01 -0.29 -6.84
CA TRP A 316 12.43 -1.23 -7.87
C TRP A 316 11.36 -2.30 -8.18
N VAL A 317 10.38 -2.44 -7.30
CA VAL A 317 9.23 -3.34 -7.46
C VAL A 317 8.06 -2.59 -8.10
N CYS A 318 7.61 -1.50 -7.50
CA CYS A 318 6.51 -0.70 -8.02
C CYS A 318 7.04 0.42 -8.92
N ARG A 319 7.59 0.05 -10.06
CA ARG A 319 8.22 0.98 -11.01
C ARG A 319 7.22 1.98 -11.58
N THR A 320 7.67 3.21 -11.76
CA THR A 320 6.83 4.29 -12.30
C THR A 320 6.40 4.06 -13.75
N ASP A 321 7.23 3.39 -14.56
CA ASP A 321 6.97 3.10 -15.97
C ASP A 321 5.89 2.00 -16.19
N LEU A 322 5.45 1.32 -15.14
CA LEU A 322 4.32 0.38 -15.23
C LEU A 322 2.97 1.09 -15.46
N MET A 323 2.86 2.38 -15.15
CA MET A 323 1.65 3.16 -15.45
C MET A 323 1.44 3.35 -16.97
N ASP A 324 2.50 3.26 -17.77
CA ASP A 324 2.44 3.39 -19.22
C ASP A 324 1.54 2.35 -19.89
N ASP A 325 1.43 1.16 -19.32
CA ASP A 325 0.61 0.10 -19.88
C ASP A 325 -0.89 0.48 -19.79
N ALA A 326 -1.33 1.05 -18.66
CA ALA A 326 -2.70 1.55 -18.50
C ALA A 326 -3.00 2.78 -19.39
N LYS A 327 -2.02 3.68 -19.55
CA LYS A 327 -2.13 4.84 -20.44
C LYS A 327 -2.27 4.41 -21.89
N LYS A 328 -1.42 3.48 -22.36
CA LYS A 328 -1.47 2.94 -23.73
C LYS A 328 -2.78 2.20 -24.02
N ALA A 329 -3.33 1.54 -23.00
CA ALA A 329 -4.62 0.86 -23.11
C ALA A 329 -5.83 1.82 -23.04
N GLY A 330 -5.64 3.12 -22.79
CA GLY A 330 -6.71 4.11 -22.69
C GLY A 330 -7.63 3.93 -21.48
N LEU A 331 -7.08 3.34 -20.40
CA LEU A 331 -7.86 2.98 -19.20
C LEU A 331 -7.88 4.06 -18.13
N VAL A 332 -7.04 5.09 -18.25
CA VAL A 332 -6.87 6.18 -17.28
C VAL A 332 -6.90 7.52 -18.00
N SER A 333 -8.10 8.02 -18.30
CA SER A 333 -8.27 9.17 -19.19
C SER A 333 -7.98 10.52 -18.53
N ASP A 334 -8.15 10.64 -17.21
CA ASP A 334 -7.93 11.86 -16.44
C ASP A 334 -6.89 11.61 -15.35
N LEU A 335 -5.67 11.30 -15.79
CA LEU A 335 -4.53 10.95 -14.94
C LEU A 335 -3.59 12.13 -14.73
N GLU A 336 -3.28 12.43 -13.47
CA GLU A 336 -2.15 13.26 -13.05
C GLU A 336 -1.07 12.37 -12.44
N GLU A 337 0.18 12.53 -12.87
CA GLU A 337 1.32 11.76 -12.38
C GLU A 337 2.29 12.67 -11.61
N LYS A 338 2.75 12.20 -10.47
CA LYS A 338 3.83 12.79 -9.69
C LYS A 338 4.89 11.74 -9.41
N VAL A 339 6.14 12.13 -9.44
CA VAL A 339 7.27 11.26 -9.10
C VAL A 339 8.06 11.93 -7.99
N VAL A 340 8.30 11.17 -6.91
CA VAL A 340 9.03 11.62 -5.72
C VAL A 340 10.35 10.88 -5.64
N GLU A 341 11.42 11.59 -5.30
CA GLU A 341 12.72 10.97 -5.04
C GLU A 341 12.72 10.33 -3.64
N ALA A 342 12.30 9.07 -3.60
CA ALA A 342 12.19 8.26 -2.39
C ALA A 342 12.18 6.78 -2.76
N GLY A 343 12.30 5.90 -1.76
CA GLY A 343 12.05 4.47 -1.88
C GLY A 343 10.57 4.12 -1.74
N HIS A 344 10.29 2.83 -1.68
CA HIS A 344 8.94 2.28 -1.57
C HIS A 344 8.17 2.84 -0.36
N TRP A 345 8.80 2.94 0.79
CA TRP A 345 8.18 3.44 2.04
C TRP A 345 8.13 4.96 2.10
N VAL A 346 7.63 5.58 1.04
CA VAL A 346 7.60 7.03 0.84
C VAL A 346 6.88 7.80 1.96
N LEU A 347 5.89 7.19 2.60
CA LEU A 347 5.16 7.79 3.72
C LEU A 347 5.97 7.90 5.02
N TYR A 348 7.06 7.14 5.14
CA TYR A 348 8.07 7.33 6.21
C TYR A 348 9.20 8.26 5.77
N GLU A 349 9.61 8.20 4.49
CA GLU A 349 10.70 9.02 3.97
C GLU A 349 10.29 10.48 3.77
N LYS A 350 9.08 10.71 3.24
CA LYS A 350 8.57 11.99 2.74
C LYS A 350 7.10 12.25 3.10
N PRO A 351 6.67 12.03 4.36
CA PRO A 351 5.25 12.11 4.72
C PRO A 351 4.63 13.47 4.43
N PHE A 352 5.39 14.55 4.67
CA PHE A 352 4.93 15.91 4.42
C PHE A 352 4.79 16.20 2.91
N GLU A 353 5.78 15.81 2.09
CA GLU A 353 5.74 16.00 0.64
C GLU A 353 4.55 15.28 0.02
N ILE A 354 4.31 14.02 0.40
CA ILE A 354 3.14 13.25 -0.05
C ILE A 354 1.84 13.95 0.37
N ALA A 355 1.76 14.37 1.62
CA ALA A 355 0.58 15.07 2.11
C ALA A 355 0.31 16.39 1.37
N GLN A 356 1.36 17.14 0.97
CA GLN A 356 1.22 18.36 0.17
C GLN A 356 0.77 18.06 -1.27
N ILE A 357 1.32 17.03 -1.91
CA ILE A 357 0.89 16.61 -3.25
C ILE A 357 -0.60 16.25 -3.24
N LEU A 358 -1.04 15.46 -2.26
CA LEU A 358 -2.45 15.09 -2.09
C LEU A 358 -3.32 16.33 -1.82
N ARG A 359 -2.89 17.21 -0.92
CA ARG A 359 -3.61 18.46 -0.60
C ARG A 359 -3.81 19.34 -1.83
N GLU A 360 -2.75 19.53 -2.63
CA GLU A 360 -2.82 20.35 -3.83
C GLU A 360 -3.72 19.75 -4.89
N TRP A 361 -3.62 18.44 -5.12
CA TRP A 361 -4.48 17.72 -6.06
C TRP A 361 -5.94 17.78 -5.62
N LEU A 362 -6.24 17.46 -4.37
CA LEU A 362 -7.60 17.52 -3.80
C LEU A 362 -8.19 18.93 -3.90
N GLY A 363 -7.40 19.96 -3.55
CA GLY A 363 -7.86 21.35 -3.61
C GLY A 363 -8.16 21.84 -5.03
N ARG A 364 -7.46 21.33 -6.06
CA ARG A 364 -7.75 21.65 -7.46
C ARG A 364 -8.95 20.87 -8.01
N ARG A 365 -9.05 19.58 -7.66
CA ARG A 365 -10.04 18.68 -8.25
C ARG A 365 -11.38 18.70 -7.52
N PHE A 366 -11.38 18.95 -6.23
CA PHE A 366 -12.55 18.91 -5.36
C PHE A 366 -12.58 20.12 -4.42
N PRO A 367 -12.62 21.36 -4.96
CA PRO A 367 -12.61 22.56 -4.11
C PRO A 367 -13.83 22.56 -3.19
N ALA A 368 -13.59 22.72 -1.87
CA ALA A 368 -14.70 22.93 -0.94
C ALA A 368 -15.42 24.24 -1.28
N VAL A 369 -16.71 24.16 -1.48
CA VAL A 369 -17.56 25.36 -1.67
C VAL A 369 -17.53 26.14 -0.35
N LYS A 370 -17.15 27.43 -0.41
CA LYS A 370 -17.10 28.33 0.75
C LYS A 370 -18.48 28.67 1.24
#